data_37d76f1f04a9542af36f7330913a5724
#
_entry.id   37d76f1f04a9542af36f7330913a5724
#
_cell.length_a   1.000
_cell.length_b   1.000
_cell.length_c   1.000
_cell.angle_alpha   90.00
_cell.angle_beta   90.00
_cell.angle_gamma   90.00
#
_symmetry.space_group_name_H-M   'P 1'
#
loop_
_entity.id
_entity.type
_entity.pdbx_description
1 polymer ?
#
loop_
_entity_poly.entity_id
_entity_poly.type
_entity_poly.pdbx_seq_one_letter_code
_entity_poly.pdbx_strand_id
1 'polypeptide(L)'
;MRIISFLERMRKPYDQLLPVAEPDQNWNMVIFLMRSYLRGQTVSMSSLAQSAEVPFASAMRRIHRLIELGEVEKQEKMPGSRTFYLVPSLRMIENFTEYARRVKALLAETFGLKSGNGDEEDYYFGGS
;
A
#
# COMPACT_ATOMS: atom_id res chain seq x y z
N MET A 1 -11.97 20.56 16.40
CA MET A 1 -11.09 19.52 16.97
C MET A 1 -10.09 19.06 15.93
N ARG A 2 -8.82 19.12 16.27
CA ARG A 2 -7.72 18.89 15.30
C ARG A 2 -7.75 17.51 14.67
N ILE A 3 -8.02 16.47 15.47
CA ILE A 3 -7.98 15.10 14.94
C ILE A 3 -9.09 14.86 13.93
N ILE A 4 -10.28 15.40 14.17
CA ILE A 4 -11.38 15.22 13.24
C ILE A 4 -11.08 15.94 11.93
N SER A 5 -10.56 17.17 12.00
CA SER A 5 -10.16 17.92 10.82
C SER A 5 -9.08 17.17 10.03
N PHE A 6 -8.11 16.60 10.72
CA PHE A 6 -7.08 15.79 10.09
C PHE A 6 -7.67 14.59 9.35
N LEU A 7 -8.57 13.86 10.01
CA LEU A 7 -9.19 12.68 9.40
C LEU A 7 -10.01 13.03 8.16
N GLU A 8 -10.74 14.15 8.22
CA GLU A 8 -11.50 14.61 7.06
C GLU A 8 -10.59 14.99 5.90
N ARG A 9 -9.53 15.73 6.17
CA ARG A 9 -8.61 16.22 5.14
C ARG A 9 -7.78 15.12 4.52
N MET A 10 -7.50 14.07 5.29
CA MET A 10 -6.71 12.96 4.81
C MET A 10 -7.51 12.05 3.85
N ARG A 11 -8.84 12.12 3.88
CA ARG A 11 -9.69 11.27 3.04
C ARG A 11 -9.51 11.55 1.56
N LYS A 12 -9.30 12.80 1.18
CA LYS A 12 -9.15 13.18 -0.21
C LYS A 12 -7.94 12.51 -0.87
N PRO A 13 -6.72 12.59 -0.32
CA PRO A 13 -5.60 11.85 -0.91
C PRO A 13 -5.80 10.34 -0.88
N TYR A 14 -6.47 9.82 0.13
CA TYR A 14 -6.81 8.41 0.20
C TYR A 14 -7.67 7.98 -1.00
N ASP A 15 -8.74 8.72 -1.26
CA ASP A 15 -9.65 8.40 -2.35
C ASP A 15 -9.00 8.58 -3.73
N GLN A 16 -8.08 9.53 -3.85
CA GLN A 16 -7.44 9.81 -5.13
C GLN A 16 -6.29 8.87 -5.47
N LEU A 17 -5.58 8.39 -4.48
CA LEU A 17 -4.28 7.74 -4.69
C LEU A 17 -4.26 6.24 -4.42
N LEU A 18 -5.16 5.74 -3.56
CA LEU A 18 -5.16 4.32 -3.26
C LEU A 18 -5.95 3.54 -4.33
N PRO A 19 -5.86 2.20 -4.32
CA PRO A 19 -6.38 1.39 -5.42
C PRO A 19 -7.77 1.79 -5.86
N VAL A 20 -7.96 1.82 -7.16
CA VAL A 20 -9.18 2.32 -7.81
C VAL A 20 -10.42 1.60 -7.31
N ALA A 21 -10.31 0.29 -7.07
CA ALA A 21 -11.45 -0.52 -6.64
C ALA A 21 -11.35 -0.84 -5.16
N GLU A 22 -12.40 -0.48 -4.42
CA GLU A 22 -12.60 -0.91 -3.04
C GLU A 22 -11.39 -0.69 -2.12
N PRO A 23 -10.86 0.55 -2.03
CA PRO A 23 -9.65 0.79 -1.24
C PRO A 23 -9.81 0.43 0.23
N ASP A 24 -11.00 0.64 0.81
CA ASP A 24 -11.23 0.29 2.20
C ASP A 24 -11.12 -1.22 2.44
N GLN A 25 -11.63 -2.01 1.50
CA GLN A 25 -11.61 -3.46 1.62
C GLN A 25 -10.22 -4.04 1.36
N ASN A 26 -9.43 -3.35 0.54
CA ASN A 26 -8.10 -3.82 0.16
C ASN A 26 -6.98 -3.26 1.04
N TRP A 27 -7.31 -2.42 2.01
CA TRP A 27 -6.32 -1.68 2.81
C TRP A 27 -5.29 -2.61 3.46
N ASN A 28 -5.75 -3.67 4.14
CA ASN A 28 -4.84 -4.57 4.84
C ASN A 28 -3.86 -5.24 3.89
N MET A 29 -4.34 -5.64 2.70
CA MET A 29 -3.48 -6.26 1.70
C MET A 29 -2.47 -5.26 1.12
N VAL A 30 -2.91 -4.04 0.87
CA VAL A 30 -2.02 -3.00 0.33
C VAL A 30 -0.90 -2.70 1.33
N ILE A 31 -1.23 -2.53 2.59
CA ILE A 31 -0.24 -2.28 3.64
C ILE A 31 0.74 -3.45 3.76
N PHE A 32 0.23 -4.68 3.78
CA PHE A 32 1.06 -5.86 3.88
C PHE A 32 2.02 -5.96 2.69
N LEU A 33 1.50 -5.77 1.48
CA LEU A 33 2.30 -5.87 0.26
C LEU A 33 3.37 -4.77 0.21
N MET A 34 3.01 -3.53 0.50
CA MET A 34 3.97 -2.42 0.47
C MET A 34 5.04 -2.58 1.54
N ARG A 35 4.66 -2.99 2.74
CA ARG A 35 5.63 -3.21 3.82
C ARG A 35 6.62 -4.30 3.44
N SER A 36 6.10 -5.40 2.92
CA SER A 36 6.96 -6.52 2.51
C SER A 36 7.90 -6.11 1.37
N TYR A 37 7.37 -5.38 0.40
CA TYR A 37 8.16 -4.89 -0.72
C TYR A 37 9.32 -4.00 -0.24
N LEU A 38 9.02 -3.06 0.66
CA LEU A 38 10.04 -2.14 1.18
C LEU A 38 11.09 -2.85 2.02
N ARG A 39 10.74 -3.98 2.63
CA ARG A 39 11.66 -4.79 3.43
C ARG A 39 12.40 -5.84 2.61
N GLY A 40 12.16 -5.89 1.30
CA GLY A 40 12.79 -6.88 0.43
C GLY A 40 12.27 -8.29 0.64
N GLN A 41 11.06 -8.45 1.20
CA GLN A 41 10.46 -9.75 1.45
C GLN A 41 9.51 -10.11 0.32
N THR A 42 9.53 -11.38 -0.09
CA THR A 42 8.63 -11.86 -1.13
C THR A 42 7.24 -12.15 -0.56
N VAL A 43 6.22 -11.98 -1.38
CA VAL A 43 4.83 -12.19 -0.99
C VAL A 43 4.20 -13.21 -1.92
N SER A 44 3.65 -14.28 -1.34
CA SER A 44 2.90 -15.28 -2.10
C SER A 44 1.42 -14.90 -2.16
N MET A 45 0.68 -15.54 -3.05
CA MET A 45 -0.79 -15.39 -3.09
C MET A 45 -1.41 -15.71 -1.74
N SER A 46 -0.97 -16.81 -1.13
CA SER A 46 -1.51 -17.26 0.17
C SER A 46 -1.23 -16.25 1.28
N SER A 47 0.00 -15.74 1.36
CA SER A 47 0.34 -14.80 2.43
C SER A 47 -0.42 -13.49 2.28
N LEU A 48 -0.60 -13.03 1.04
CA LEU A 48 -1.38 -11.83 0.80
C LEU A 48 -2.85 -12.04 1.15
N ALA A 49 -3.41 -13.20 0.78
CA ALA A 49 -4.79 -13.52 1.11
C ALA A 49 -5.01 -13.57 2.61
N GLN A 50 -4.06 -14.14 3.36
CA GLN A 50 -4.16 -14.21 4.82
C GLN A 50 -4.13 -12.83 5.47
N SER A 51 -3.46 -11.88 4.86
CA SER A 51 -3.39 -10.51 5.40
C SER A 51 -4.72 -9.75 5.32
N ALA A 52 -5.66 -10.21 4.52
CA ALA A 52 -6.89 -9.49 4.23
C ALA A 52 -7.95 -9.56 5.35
N GLU A 53 -7.83 -10.48 6.28
CA GLU A 53 -8.78 -10.66 7.38
C GLU A 53 -10.23 -10.89 6.91
N VAL A 54 -10.36 -11.61 5.79
CA VAL A 54 -11.65 -12.04 5.23
C VAL A 54 -11.52 -13.49 4.82
N PRO A 55 -12.62 -14.17 4.50
CA PRO A 55 -12.54 -15.56 4.03
C PRO A 55 -11.59 -15.67 2.84
N PHE A 56 -10.85 -16.76 2.79
CA PHE A 56 -9.79 -16.97 1.80
C PHE A 56 -10.29 -16.78 0.37
N ALA A 57 -11.44 -17.35 0.04
CA ALA A 57 -12.00 -17.21 -1.31
C ALA A 57 -12.28 -15.76 -1.68
N SER A 58 -12.77 -14.97 -0.74
CA SER A 58 -13.01 -13.55 -0.95
C SER A 58 -11.70 -12.80 -1.16
N ALA A 59 -10.69 -13.11 -0.35
CA ALA A 59 -9.37 -12.50 -0.49
C ALA A 59 -8.77 -12.81 -1.86
N MET A 60 -8.86 -14.06 -2.31
CA MET A 60 -8.33 -14.46 -3.60
C MET A 60 -9.00 -13.70 -4.75
N ARG A 61 -10.32 -13.51 -4.69
CA ARG A 61 -11.02 -12.72 -5.71
C ARG A 61 -10.52 -11.29 -5.75
N ARG A 62 -10.29 -10.68 -4.59
CA ARG A 62 -9.76 -9.31 -4.52
C ARG A 62 -8.36 -9.21 -5.10
N ILE A 63 -7.50 -10.20 -4.81
CA ILE A 63 -6.15 -10.22 -5.35
C ILE A 63 -6.20 -10.31 -6.88
N HIS A 64 -7.02 -11.21 -7.42
CA HIS A 64 -7.16 -11.30 -8.87
C HIS A 64 -7.66 -9.99 -9.48
N ARG A 65 -8.56 -9.31 -8.79
CA ARG A 65 -9.03 -8.00 -9.24
C ARG A 65 -7.93 -6.96 -9.25
N LEU A 66 -7.11 -6.94 -8.22
CA LEU A 66 -5.96 -6.03 -8.16
C LEU A 66 -4.96 -6.31 -9.28
N ILE A 67 -4.76 -7.59 -9.62
CA ILE A 67 -3.89 -7.97 -10.72
C ILE A 67 -4.50 -7.50 -12.06
N GLU A 68 -5.79 -7.71 -12.28
CA GLU A 68 -6.47 -7.26 -13.48
C GLU A 68 -6.39 -5.75 -13.66
N LEU A 69 -6.48 -5.01 -12.57
CA LEU A 69 -6.39 -3.55 -12.60
C LEU A 69 -4.97 -3.04 -12.75
N GLY A 70 -3.98 -3.92 -12.71
CA GLY A 70 -2.58 -3.52 -12.82
C GLY A 70 -2.02 -2.89 -11.55
N GLU A 71 -2.69 -3.05 -10.42
CA GLU A 71 -2.20 -2.57 -9.14
C GLU A 71 -1.15 -3.50 -8.55
N VAL A 72 -1.32 -4.80 -8.77
CA VAL A 72 -0.43 -5.86 -8.30
C VAL A 72 0.03 -6.65 -9.50
N GLU A 73 1.29 -7.04 -9.51
CA GLU A 73 1.88 -7.79 -10.61
C GLU A 73 2.45 -9.10 -10.13
N LYS A 74 2.41 -10.09 -11.01
CA LYS A 74 3.08 -11.37 -10.78
C LYS A 74 4.51 -11.25 -11.28
N GLN A 75 5.45 -11.72 -10.46
CA GLN A 75 6.84 -11.76 -10.85
C GLN A 75 7.35 -13.19 -10.74
N GLU A 76 7.88 -13.73 -11.81
CA GLU A 76 8.44 -15.07 -11.80
C GLU A 76 9.64 -15.13 -10.85
N LYS A 77 9.74 -16.23 -10.10
CA LYS A 77 10.89 -16.43 -9.20
C LYS A 77 12.18 -16.62 -9.97
N MET A 78 12.07 -17.29 -11.13
CA MET A 78 13.16 -17.51 -12.04
C MET A 78 12.61 -17.47 -13.46
N PRO A 79 13.38 -17.06 -14.46
CA PRO A 79 12.91 -17.05 -15.86
C PRO A 79 12.36 -18.41 -16.26
N GLY A 80 11.12 -18.42 -16.78
CA GLY A 80 10.46 -19.64 -17.21
C GLY A 80 9.84 -20.46 -16.09
N SER A 81 9.92 -20.01 -14.85
CA SER A 81 9.35 -20.70 -13.71
C SER A 81 7.84 -20.60 -13.71
N ARG A 82 7.17 -21.66 -13.24
CA ARG A 82 5.73 -21.62 -13.00
C ARG A 82 5.39 -20.96 -11.66
N THR A 83 6.36 -20.84 -10.77
CA THR A 83 6.14 -20.21 -9.47
C THR A 83 6.42 -18.72 -9.58
N PHE A 84 5.64 -17.94 -8.86
CA PHE A 84 5.76 -16.50 -8.87
C PHE A 84 5.48 -15.95 -7.48
N TYR A 85 5.83 -14.69 -7.29
CA TYR A 85 5.42 -13.94 -6.12
C TYR A 85 4.78 -12.62 -6.59
N LEU A 86 4.16 -11.92 -5.67
CA LEU A 86 3.42 -10.71 -5.98
C LEU A 86 4.22 -9.49 -5.58
N VAL A 87 4.18 -8.48 -6.43
CA VAL A 87 4.80 -7.19 -6.16
C VAL A 87 3.81 -6.08 -6.48
N PRO A 88 3.92 -4.93 -5.81
CA PRO A 88 3.11 -3.78 -6.20
C PRO A 88 3.60 -3.26 -7.56
N SER A 89 2.67 -2.76 -8.37
CA SER A 89 3.03 -2.10 -9.62
C SER A 89 3.77 -0.80 -9.31
N LEU A 90 4.48 -0.27 -10.31
CA LEU A 90 5.12 1.04 -10.15
C LEU A 90 4.09 2.11 -9.82
N ARG A 91 2.91 2.05 -10.45
CA ARG A 91 1.83 2.99 -10.17
C ARG A 91 1.38 2.91 -8.71
N MET A 92 1.21 1.70 -8.18
CA MET A 92 0.85 1.55 -6.77
C MET A 92 1.93 2.11 -5.85
N ILE A 93 3.20 1.84 -6.15
CA ILE A 93 4.31 2.36 -5.36
C ILE A 93 4.29 3.90 -5.35
N GLU A 94 4.15 4.50 -6.53
CA GLU A 94 4.13 5.95 -6.64
C GLU A 94 2.92 6.57 -5.93
N ASN A 95 1.74 6.00 -6.12
CA ASN A 95 0.53 6.50 -5.49
C ASN A 95 0.58 6.35 -3.97
N PHE A 96 1.07 5.21 -3.49
CA PHE A 96 1.18 5.00 -2.05
C PHE A 96 2.21 5.96 -1.43
N THR A 97 3.33 6.17 -2.11
CA THR A 97 4.36 7.11 -1.66
C THR A 97 3.81 8.53 -1.59
N GLU A 98 3.06 8.94 -2.60
CA GLU A 98 2.44 10.26 -2.60
C GLU A 98 1.38 10.39 -1.51
N TYR A 99 0.59 9.33 -1.30
CA TYR A 99 -0.37 9.30 -0.21
C TYR A 99 0.33 9.49 1.14
N ALA A 100 1.38 8.74 1.39
CA ALA A 100 2.15 8.85 2.63
C ALA A 100 2.72 10.26 2.82
N ARG A 101 3.22 10.86 1.75
CA ARG A 101 3.76 12.22 1.79
C ARG A 101 2.69 13.23 2.18
N ARG A 102 1.48 13.10 1.63
CA ARG A 102 0.37 13.99 1.96
C ARG A 102 -0.11 13.81 3.39
N VAL A 103 -0.17 12.58 3.87
CA VAL A 103 -0.52 12.31 5.26
C VAL A 103 0.49 12.94 6.19
N LYS A 104 1.77 12.79 5.89
CA LYS A 104 2.84 13.40 6.67
C LYS A 104 2.71 14.92 6.72
N ALA A 105 2.47 15.54 5.57
CA ALA A 105 2.29 17.00 5.50
C ALA A 105 1.09 17.46 6.33
N LEU A 106 -0.01 16.72 6.28
CA LEU A 106 -1.19 17.03 7.08
C LEU A 106 -0.94 16.86 8.57
N LEU A 107 -0.16 15.85 8.95
CA LEU A 107 0.24 15.67 10.35
C LEU A 107 1.07 16.86 10.83
N ALA A 108 2.04 17.27 10.03
CA ALA A 108 2.90 18.41 10.37
C ALA A 108 2.07 19.68 10.50
N GLU A 109 1.18 19.94 9.55
CA GLU A 109 0.32 21.11 9.53
C GLU A 109 -0.66 21.12 10.70
N THR A 110 -1.30 19.97 10.96
CA THR A 110 -2.36 19.89 11.95
C THR A 110 -1.83 19.90 13.38
N PHE A 111 -0.72 19.22 13.62
CA PHE A 111 -0.18 19.01 14.96
C PHE A 111 1.14 19.74 15.22
N GLY A 112 1.61 20.52 14.27
CA GLY A 112 2.85 21.26 14.42
C GLY A 112 4.09 20.37 14.42
N LEU A 113 4.00 19.19 13.86
CA LEU A 113 5.12 18.25 13.80
C LEU A 113 6.06 18.65 12.67
N LYS A 114 7.36 18.46 12.89
CA LYS A 114 8.33 18.72 11.83
C LYS A 114 8.21 17.68 10.75
N SER A 115 8.16 18.13 9.50
CA SER A 115 8.20 17.23 8.35
C SER A 115 9.62 17.21 7.78
N GLY A 116 9.96 16.17 7.07
CA GLY A 116 11.25 16.08 6.40
C GLY A 116 12.41 15.71 7.30
N ASN A 117 12.15 15.41 8.53
CA ASN A 117 13.11 15.05 9.52
C ASN A 117 13.20 13.55 9.68
N GLY A 118 12.84 12.89 8.66
CA GLY A 118 12.41 11.61 8.89
C GLY A 118 13.40 10.53 8.53
N ASP A 119 14.41 10.30 9.31
CA ASP A 119 15.17 9.07 9.15
C ASP A 119 14.25 7.87 9.13
N GLU A 120 13.23 7.88 9.98
CA GLU A 120 12.24 6.83 10.03
C GLU A 120 11.36 6.81 8.79
N GLU A 121 10.99 7.97 8.28
CA GLU A 121 10.19 8.05 7.05
C GLU A 121 10.99 7.61 5.85
N ASP A 122 12.24 8.00 5.76
CA ASP A 122 13.12 7.56 4.70
C ASP A 122 13.22 6.04 4.70
N TYR A 123 13.28 5.45 5.88
CA TYR A 123 13.31 4.01 6.02
C TYR A 123 12.05 3.34 5.45
N TYR A 124 10.87 3.91 5.72
CA TYR A 124 9.61 3.29 5.32
C TYR A 124 9.15 3.66 3.92
N PHE A 125 9.51 4.84 3.42
CA PHE A 125 8.94 5.36 2.19
C PHE A 125 9.98 5.68 1.13
N GLY A 126 11.03 4.89 1.09
CA GLY A 126 11.92 4.89 -0.03
C GLY A 126 12.99 5.96 -0.04
N GLY A 127 13.12 6.68 1.02
CA GLY A 127 14.19 7.66 1.14
C GLY A 127 15.50 7.07 1.61
N SER A 128 15.47 5.87 2.03
CA SER A 128 16.66 5.25 2.62
C SER A 128 17.68 4.85 1.59
#